data_2419637b87ad5549b2e38dc03ae58e12
#
_entry.id   2419637b87ad5549b2e38dc03ae58e12
#
_cell.length_a   1.000
_cell.length_b   1.000
_cell.length_c   1.000
_cell.angle_alpha   90.00
_cell.angle_beta   90.00
_cell.angle_gamma   90.00
#
_symmetry.space_group_name_H-M   'P 1'
#
loop_
_entity.id
_entity.type
_entity.pdbx_description
1 polymer ?
#
loop_
_entity_poly.entity_id
_entity_poly.type
_entity_poly.pdbx_seq_one_letter_code
_entity_poly.pdbx_strand_id
1 'polypeptide(L)'
;MCAVRCQLRERGTRAVLVEARAVEGLFAPAEEPGGPREILLRDIRAPLVPPSGRPRDVEDAELALLDDRGTVLGAYPLGAPRTAGRVNGRDLRLRCVFHRYPHPAAGAVWEAWARAFPPPARAWAAGGPGHRAAWLEAVRLHAATPRGRPAERTGGTYDLDGRALTDPPALYCALGEGLNGPAGYYGANLDALHDCLGGGFGPRPPFHLRWHHAAVARAHLGPRPTPGDPQRGFLDTVLTMLTDAGVTVTAR
;
A
#
# COMPACT_ATOMS: atom_id res chain seq x y z
N MET A 1 -11.85 7.02 -13.21
CA MET A 1 -11.96 5.57 -13.57
C MET A 1 -10.57 4.97 -13.39
N CYS A 2 -10.46 3.84 -12.71
CA CYS A 2 -9.21 3.07 -12.64
C CYS A 2 -9.37 1.84 -13.54
N ALA A 3 -8.55 1.77 -14.60
CA ALA A 3 -8.63 0.72 -15.62
C ALA A 3 -7.89 -0.56 -15.20
N VAL A 4 -7.86 -0.87 -13.91
CA VAL A 4 -7.23 -2.06 -13.35
C VAL A 4 -8.29 -3.15 -13.15
N ARG A 5 -7.99 -4.36 -13.63
CA ARG A 5 -8.82 -5.54 -13.35
C ARG A 5 -8.89 -5.77 -11.86
N CYS A 6 -10.06 -6.16 -11.38
CA CYS A 6 -10.26 -6.37 -9.95
C CYS A 6 -11.17 -7.57 -9.67
N GLN A 7 -11.07 -8.09 -8.47
CA GLN A 7 -11.91 -9.15 -7.95
C GLN A 7 -12.47 -8.75 -6.59
N LEU A 8 -13.78 -8.81 -6.43
CA LEU A 8 -14.40 -8.82 -5.12
C LEU A 8 -14.24 -10.24 -4.55
N ARG A 9 -13.67 -10.34 -3.36
CA ARG A 9 -13.36 -11.61 -2.70
C ARG A 9 -13.90 -11.62 -1.28
N GLU A 10 -14.27 -12.80 -0.79
CA GLU A 10 -14.45 -13.04 0.62
C GLU A 10 -13.08 -13.03 1.33
N ARG A 11 -12.91 -12.25 2.38
CA ARG A 11 -11.61 -11.99 2.99
C ARG A 11 -10.99 -13.24 3.65
N GLY A 12 -11.78 -14.04 4.34
CA GLY A 12 -11.30 -15.25 5.05
C GLY A 12 -10.86 -16.35 4.10
N THR A 13 -11.71 -16.70 3.14
CA THR A 13 -11.51 -17.82 2.21
C THR A 13 -10.76 -17.41 0.94
N ARG A 14 -10.72 -16.10 0.63
CA ARG A 14 -10.25 -15.54 -0.66
C ARG A 14 -11.07 -16.03 -1.88
N ALA A 15 -12.25 -16.58 -1.64
CA ALA A 15 -13.15 -16.99 -2.70
C ALA A 15 -13.54 -15.78 -3.56
N VAL A 16 -13.42 -15.92 -4.89
CA VAL A 16 -13.80 -14.86 -5.83
C VAL A 16 -15.31 -14.82 -5.95
N LEU A 17 -15.91 -13.71 -5.58
CA LEU A 17 -17.35 -13.46 -5.68
C LEU A 17 -17.72 -12.84 -7.03
N VAL A 18 -16.90 -11.87 -7.48
CA VAL A 18 -17.07 -11.16 -8.75
C VAL A 18 -15.70 -10.81 -9.31
N GLU A 19 -15.51 -10.96 -10.62
CA GLU A 19 -14.40 -10.39 -11.36
C GLU A 19 -14.90 -9.26 -12.25
N ALA A 20 -14.16 -8.14 -12.31
CA ALA A 20 -14.49 -7.00 -13.13
C ALA A 20 -13.27 -6.49 -13.90
N ARG A 21 -13.51 -5.87 -15.04
CA ARG A 21 -12.47 -5.31 -15.90
C ARG A 21 -11.91 -4.00 -15.38
N ALA A 22 -12.71 -3.23 -14.66
CA ALA A 22 -12.31 -1.96 -14.08
C ALA A 22 -13.16 -1.61 -12.86
N VAL A 23 -12.71 -0.66 -12.06
CA VAL A 23 -13.45 -0.09 -10.94
C VAL A 23 -13.49 1.43 -11.03
N GLU A 24 -14.69 2.01 -10.84
CA GLU A 24 -14.92 3.45 -10.72
C GLU A 24 -15.29 3.81 -9.29
N GLY A 25 -15.01 5.05 -8.87
CA GLY A 25 -15.33 5.56 -7.54
C GLY A 25 -14.36 5.12 -6.43
N LEU A 26 -13.54 4.07 -6.64
CA LEU A 26 -12.62 3.55 -5.61
C LEU A 26 -11.65 4.63 -5.10
N PHE A 27 -11.11 5.44 -5.99
CA PHE A 27 -10.13 6.49 -5.69
C PHE A 27 -10.74 7.91 -5.73
N ALA A 28 -12.05 8.02 -5.72
CA ALA A 28 -12.70 9.32 -5.60
C ALA A 28 -12.38 9.95 -4.24
N PRO A 29 -12.35 11.29 -4.12
CA PRO A 29 -12.32 11.94 -2.81
C PRO A 29 -13.49 11.46 -1.95
N ALA A 30 -13.28 11.36 -0.63
CA ALA A 30 -14.38 11.04 0.29
C ALA A 30 -15.34 12.24 0.36
N GLU A 31 -16.63 12.00 0.15
CA GLU A 31 -17.66 13.04 0.32
C GLU A 31 -17.85 13.35 1.80
N GLU A 32 -17.82 12.32 2.64
CA GLU A 32 -17.86 12.44 4.11
C GLU A 32 -16.82 11.55 4.75
N PRO A 33 -16.07 12.03 5.76
CA PRO A 33 -15.14 11.18 6.52
C PRO A 33 -15.88 10.03 7.20
N GLY A 34 -15.48 8.78 6.90
CA GLY A 34 -16.07 7.59 7.51
C GLY A 34 -17.41 7.13 6.92
N GLY A 35 -17.99 7.89 5.97
CA GLY A 35 -19.25 7.54 5.31
C GLY A 35 -19.08 6.38 4.30
N PRO A 36 -20.18 5.71 3.91
CA PRO A 36 -20.11 4.69 2.87
C PRO A 36 -19.77 5.31 1.52
N ARG A 37 -18.99 4.57 0.71
CA ARG A 37 -18.65 4.97 -0.66
C ARG A 37 -19.34 4.06 -1.66
N GLU A 38 -19.84 4.63 -2.74
CA GLU A 38 -20.27 3.87 -3.89
C GLU A 38 -19.11 3.62 -4.84
N ILE A 39 -18.93 2.37 -5.24
CA ILE A 39 -18.02 1.95 -6.30
C ILE A 39 -18.80 1.22 -7.38
N LEU A 40 -18.33 1.33 -8.62
CA LEU A 40 -18.93 0.67 -9.76
C LEU A 40 -17.91 -0.29 -10.39
N LEU A 41 -18.21 -1.59 -10.32
CA LEU A 41 -17.44 -2.63 -10.97
C LEU A 41 -17.92 -2.76 -12.42
N ARG A 42 -17.03 -2.54 -13.39
CA ARG A 42 -17.33 -2.52 -14.82
C ARG A 42 -17.08 -3.86 -15.48
N ASP A 43 -17.96 -4.21 -16.40
CA ASP A 43 -17.86 -5.40 -17.25
C ASP A 43 -17.55 -6.65 -16.41
N ILE A 44 -18.48 -6.96 -15.47
CA ILE A 44 -18.35 -8.11 -14.60
C ILE A 44 -18.43 -9.41 -15.40
N ARG A 45 -17.46 -10.28 -15.18
CA ARG A 45 -17.41 -11.62 -15.76
C ARG A 45 -17.89 -12.62 -14.72
N ALA A 46 -19.01 -13.29 -15.03
CA ALA A 46 -19.67 -14.30 -14.23
C ALA A 46 -19.80 -13.98 -12.74
N PRO A 47 -21.01 -13.66 -12.25
CA PRO A 47 -21.22 -13.69 -10.83
C PRO A 47 -21.09 -15.14 -10.37
N LEU A 48 -20.10 -15.44 -9.56
CA LEU A 48 -20.09 -16.65 -8.74
C LEU A 48 -21.08 -16.47 -7.59
N VAL A 49 -22.32 -16.07 -7.92
CA VAL A 49 -23.44 -16.18 -6.99
C VAL A 49 -23.89 -17.63 -7.09
N PRO A 50 -23.84 -18.41 -5.98
CA PRO A 50 -24.45 -19.74 -5.99
C PRO A 50 -25.91 -19.64 -6.45
N PRO A 51 -26.47 -20.67 -7.09
CA PRO A 51 -27.84 -20.67 -7.63
C PRO A 51 -28.95 -20.38 -6.62
N SER A 52 -28.64 -20.29 -5.34
CA SER A 52 -29.57 -20.06 -4.24
C SER A 52 -30.10 -18.62 -4.11
N GLY A 53 -29.79 -17.71 -5.05
CA GLY A 53 -30.57 -16.48 -5.28
C GLY A 53 -30.58 -15.42 -4.17
N ARG A 54 -29.92 -15.62 -3.06
CA ARG A 54 -29.73 -14.60 -2.02
C ARG A 54 -28.29 -14.11 -2.04
N PRO A 55 -28.04 -12.80 -2.13
CA PRO A 55 -26.73 -12.26 -1.80
C PRO A 55 -26.39 -12.77 -0.39
N ARG A 56 -25.35 -13.59 -0.24
CA ARG A 56 -24.78 -13.77 1.10
C ARG A 56 -24.36 -12.39 1.56
N ASP A 57 -24.83 -11.98 2.72
CA ASP A 57 -24.26 -10.83 3.42
C ASP A 57 -22.80 -11.19 3.68
N VAL A 58 -21.93 -10.72 2.83
CA VAL A 58 -20.48 -10.91 2.98
C VAL A 58 -20.07 -9.88 4.01
N GLU A 59 -19.97 -10.31 5.26
CA GLU A 59 -19.62 -9.41 6.38
C GLU A 59 -18.21 -8.82 6.19
N ASP A 60 -17.31 -9.56 5.56
CA ASP A 60 -15.91 -9.18 5.40
C ASP A 60 -15.44 -9.52 3.96
N ALA A 61 -15.19 -8.49 3.17
CA ALA A 61 -14.74 -8.63 1.79
C ALA A 61 -13.45 -7.85 1.55
N GLU A 62 -12.80 -8.12 0.43
CA GLU A 62 -11.70 -7.34 -0.10
C GLU A 62 -11.87 -7.10 -1.59
N LEU A 63 -11.47 -5.94 -2.05
CA LEU A 63 -11.34 -5.64 -3.47
C LEU A 63 -9.87 -5.80 -3.88
N ALA A 64 -9.55 -6.92 -4.50
CA ALA A 64 -8.22 -7.23 -5.00
C ALA A 64 -8.00 -6.59 -6.38
N LEU A 65 -6.89 -5.90 -6.57
CA LEU A 65 -6.43 -5.33 -7.83
C LEU A 65 -5.43 -6.27 -8.49
N LEU A 66 -5.55 -6.46 -9.80
CA LEU A 66 -4.83 -7.48 -10.55
C LEU A 66 -3.92 -6.87 -11.60
N ASP A 67 -2.79 -7.54 -11.88
CA ASP A 67 -2.02 -7.28 -13.10
C ASP A 67 -2.71 -7.85 -14.35
N ASP A 68 -2.13 -7.60 -15.53
CA ASP A 68 -2.64 -8.08 -16.81
C ASP A 68 -2.68 -9.61 -16.90
N ARG A 69 -1.91 -10.31 -16.07
CA ARG A 69 -1.86 -11.78 -15.98
C ARG A 69 -2.88 -12.33 -14.98
N GLY A 70 -3.63 -11.47 -14.28
CA GLY A 70 -4.59 -11.86 -13.26
C GLY A 70 -3.97 -12.13 -11.88
N THR A 71 -2.71 -11.74 -11.65
CA THR A 71 -2.06 -11.88 -10.35
C THR A 71 -2.46 -10.72 -9.45
N VAL A 72 -2.71 -10.99 -8.16
CA VAL A 72 -3.04 -9.96 -7.18
C VAL A 72 -1.84 -9.09 -6.90
N LEU A 73 -2.00 -7.80 -7.14
CA LEU A 73 -1.04 -6.75 -6.79
C LEU A 73 -1.24 -6.23 -5.37
N GLY A 74 -2.49 -6.09 -4.94
CA GLY A 74 -2.86 -5.64 -3.60
C GLY A 74 -4.37 -5.73 -3.41
N ALA A 75 -4.85 -5.55 -2.18
CA ALA A 75 -6.28 -5.61 -1.89
C ALA A 75 -6.70 -4.58 -0.84
N TYR A 76 -7.86 -3.97 -1.07
CA TYR A 76 -8.50 -3.05 -0.14
C TYR A 76 -9.55 -3.81 0.68
N PRO A 77 -9.42 -3.87 2.00
CA PRO A 77 -10.47 -4.43 2.87
C PRO A 77 -11.74 -3.58 2.81
N LEU A 78 -12.88 -4.24 2.62
CA LEU A 78 -14.21 -3.64 2.56
C LEU A 78 -15.04 -4.15 3.74
N GLY A 79 -15.67 -3.24 4.47
CA GLY A 79 -16.69 -3.60 5.46
C GLY A 79 -18.05 -3.75 4.78
N ALA A 80 -18.71 -4.88 5.02
CA ALA A 80 -20.09 -5.18 4.64
C ALA A 80 -20.54 -4.59 3.28
N PRO A 81 -19.92 -4.98 2.15
CA PRO A 81 -20.31 -4.47 0.85
C PRO A 81 -21.75 -4.87 0.54
N ARG A 82 -22.59 -3.88 0.24
CA ARG A 82 -23.98 -4.09 -0.14
C ARG A 82 -24.17 -3.83 -1.63
N THR A 83 -24.82 -4.73 -2.31
CA THR A 83 -25.20 -4.53 -3.70
C THR A 83 -26.26 -3.43 -3.78
N ALA A 84 -25.93 -2.33 -4.48
CA ALA A 84 -26.85 -1.23 -4.74
C ALA A 84 -27.57 -1.36 -6.10
N GLY A 85 -27.40 -2.49 -6.79
CA GLY A 85 -28.05 -2.84 -8.05
C GLY A 85 -27.10 -3.13 -9.20
N ARG A 86 -27.65 -3.74 -10.26
CA ARG A 86 -26.95 -3.90 -11.54
C ARG A 86 -27.24 -2.71 -12.44
N VAL A 87 -26.20 -2.22 -13.11
CA VAL A 87 -26.31 -1.17 -14.12
C VAL A 87 -26.05 -1.82 -15.49
N ASN A 88 -26.97 -1.66 -16.42
CA ASN A 88 -26.86 -2.18 -17.81
C ASN A 88 -26.52 -3.70 -17.91
N GLY A 89 -26.90 -4.51 -16.92
CA GLY A 89 -26.69 -5.97 -16.93
C GLY A 89 -25.24 -6.45 -16.79
N ARG A 90 -24.26 -5.59 -17.05
CA ARG A 90 -22.82 -5.91 -17.04
C ARG A 90 -22.03 -5.24 -15.93
N ASP A 91 -22.59 -4.23 -15.31
CA ASP A 91 -21.93 -3.45 -14.26
C ASP A 91 -22.61 -3.71 -12.91
N LEU A 92 -21.81 -3.72 -11.84
CA LEU A 92 -22.31 -3.93 -10.48
C LEU A 92 -21.97 -2.73 -9.62
N ARG A 93 -22.99 -2.08 -9.06
CA ARG A 93 -22.84 -1.02 -8.09
C ARG A 93 -22.81 -1.59 -6.68
N LEU A 94 -21.78 -1.21 -5.93
CA LEU A 94 -21.60 -1.61 -4.54
C LEU A 94 -21.53 -0.37 -3.65
N ARG A 95 -22.16 -0.44 -2.49
CA ARG A 95 -21.99 0.53 -1.41
C ARG A 95 -21.13 -0.13 -0.33
N CYS A 96 -19.95 0.45 -0.06
CA CYS A 96 -18.94 -0.14 0.80
C CYS A 96 -18.50 0.84 1.88
N VAL A 97 -18.13 0.32 3.05
CA VAL A 97 -17.39 1.06 4.07
C VAL A 97 -15.92 0.62 4.00
N PHE A 98 -15.00 1.57 4.03
CA PHE A 98 -13.58 1.29 4.07
C PHE A 98 -13.03 1.54 5.47
N HIS A 99 -12.28 0.60 6.03
CA HIS A 99 -11.54 0.83 7.27
C HIS A 99 -10.50 1.94 7.12
N ARG A 100 -9.95 2.07 5.93
CA ARG A 100 -9.10 3.18 5.49
C ARG A 100 -9.42 3.48 4.04
N TYR A 101 -9.79 4.72 3.77
CA TYR A 101 -10.10 5.15 2.41
C TYR A 101 -8.87 5.08 1.52
N PRO A 102 -9.01 4.56 0.29
CA PRO A 102 -7.95 4.60 -0.71
C PRO A 102 -7.50 6.03 -0.99
N HIS A 103 -6.20 6.23 -1.08
CA HIS A 103 -5.63 7.53 -1.43
C HIS A 103 -6.04 7.90 -2.87
N PRO A 104 -6.52 9.14 -3.14
CA PRO A 104 -7.01 9.51 -4.48
C PRO A 104 -5.98 9.31 -5.61
N ALA A 105 -4.70 9.52 -5.34
CA ALA A 105 -3.63 9.29 -6.32
C ALA A 105 -3.23 7.80 -6.48
N ALA A 106 -3.77 6.87 -5.68
CA ALA A 106 -3.34 5.46 -5.74
C ALA A 106 -3.80 4.76 -7.03
N GLY A 107 -4.88 5.22 -7.67
CA GLY A 107 -5.33 4.68 -8.95
C GLY A 107 -4.24 4.69 -10.02
N ALA A 108 -3.51 5.79 -10.16
CA ALA A 108 -2.40 5.91 -11.13
C ALA A 108 -1.22 4.96 -10.80
N VAL A 109 -0.94 4.73 -9.53
CA VAL A 109 0.09 3.78 -9.09
C VAL A 109 -0.30 2.36 -9.49
N TRP A 110 -1.55 1.95 -9.18
CA TRP A 110 -2.05 0.63 -9.53
C TRP A 110 -2.12 0.39 -11.04
N GLU A 111 -2.52 1.39 -11.82
CA GLU A 111 -2.54 1.29 -13.28
C GLU A 111 -1.13 1.13 -13.85
N ALA A 112 -0.14 1.82 -13.30
CA ALA A 112 1.25 1.63 -13.71
C ALA A 112 1.75 0.22 -13.38
N TRP A 113 1.44 -0.28 -12.16
CA TRP A 113 1.84 -1.61 -11.73
C TRP A 113 1.11 -2.73 -12.49
N ALA A 114 -0.16 -2.54 -12.84
CA ALA A 114 -0.90 -3.51 -13.63
C ALA A 114 -0.27 -3.75 -15.01
N ARG A 115 0.28 -2.69 -15.61
CA ARG A 115 0.97 -2.78 -16.92
C ARG A 115 2.37 -3.36 -16.83
N ALA A 116 3.12 -3.01 -15.77
CA ALA A 116 4.51 -3.43 -15.60
C ALA A 116 4.84 -3.60 -14.11
N PHE A 117 4.99 -4.84 -13.68
CA PHE A 117 5.39 -5.18 -12.32
C PHE A 117 6.57 -6.17 -12.32
N PRO A 118 7.63 -5.98 -11.50
CA PRO A 118 7.82 -4.87 -10.57
C PRO A 118 8.06 -3.53 -11.27
N PRO A 119 7.73 -2.40 -10.60
CA PRO A 119 8.01 -1.09 -11.15
C PRO A 119 9.53 -0.82 -11.21
N PRO A 120 9.98 0.14 -12.03
CA PRO A 120 11.36 0.59 -11.99
C PRO A 120 11.78 1.09 -10.61
N ALA A 121 13.05 0.91 -10.27
CA ALA A 121 13.61 1.46 -9.05
C ALA A 121 13.38 2.99 -8.99
N ARG A 122 13.04 3.47 -7.79
CA ARG A 122 12.78 4.89 -7.50
C ARG A 122 11.59 5.50 -8.24
N ALA A 123 10.70 4.70 -8.83
CA ALA A 123 9.51 5.24 -9.51
C ALA A 123 8.64 6.10 -8.57
N TRP A 124 8.63 5.82 -7.27
CA TRP A 124 7.97 6.63 -6.25
C TRP A 124 8.52 8.06 -6.14
N ALA A 125 9.78 8.28 -6.48
CA ALA A 125 10.45 9.58 -6.35
C ALA A 125 10.05 10.57 -7.45
N ALA A 126 9.50 10.11 -8.58
CA ALA A 126 9.14 10.94 -9.72
C ALA A 126 7.96 11.88 -9.43
N GLY A 127 7.16 11.59 -8.40
CA GLY A 127 5.98 12.37 -8.06
C GLY A 127 6.14 13.25 -6.84
N GLY A 128 5.14 14.14 -6.59
CA GLY A 128 5.04 14.96 -5.39
C GLY A 128 4.60 14.18 -4.14
N PRO A 129 4.40 14.87 -3.00
CA PRO A 129 4.04 14.23 -1.73
C PRO A 129 2.81 13.32 -1.81
N GLY A 130 1.77 13.74 -2.54
CA GLY A 130 0.55 12.94 -2.74
C GLY A 130 0.81 11.64 -3.50
N HIS A 131 1.67 11.66 -4.52
CA HIS A 131 2.07 10.44 -5.23
C HIS A 131 2.86 9.50 -4.31
N ARG A 132 3.80 10.02 -3.51
CA ARG A 132 4.57 9.21 -2.55
C ARG A 132 3.70 8.60 -1.47
N ALA A 133 2.70 9.33 -0.96
CA ALA A 133 1.72 8.78 -0.02
C ALA A 133 0.90 7.65 -0.65
N ALA A 134 0.45 7.83 -1.88
CA ALA A 134 -0.27 6.81 -2.64
C ALA A 134 0.61 5.58 -2.95
N TRP A 135 1.88 5.80 -3.29
CA TRP A 135 2.85 4.72 -3.48
C TRP A 135 3.05 3.91 -2.20
N LEU A 136 3.23 4.61 -1.07
CA LEU A 136 3.39 3.97 0.24
C LEU A 136 2.18 3.14 0.63
N GLU A 137 0.96 3.60 0.30
CA GLU A 137 -0.26 2.81 0.45
C GLU A 137 -0.20 1.54 -0.42
N ALA A 138 0.19 1.68 -1.69
CA ALA A 138 0.26 0.55 -2.62
C ALA A 138 1.28 -0.51 -2.17
N VAL A 139 2.51 -0.12 -1.78
CA VAL A 139 3.51 -1.08 -1.30
C VAL A 139 3.08 -1.77 -0.01
N ARG A 140 2.39 -1.08 0.89
CA ARG A 140 1.82 -1.67 2.11
C ARG A 140 0.77 -2.73 1.80
N LEU A 141 -0.16 -2.44 0.88
CA LEU A 141 -1.19 -3.39 0.46
C LEU A 141 -0.60 -4.55 -0.34
N HIS A 142 0.44 -4.30 -1.13
CA HIS A 142 1.18 -5.34 -1.84
C HIS A 142 1.87 -6.31 -0.87
N ALA A 143 2.58 -5.78 0.14
CA ALA A 143 3.26 -6.58 1.15
C ALA A 143 2.32 -7.47 1.97
N ALA A 144 1.03 -7.15 2.03
CA ALA A 144 0.01 -8.00 2.64
C ALA A 144 -0.41 -9.19 1.75
N THR A 145 -0.01 -9.21 0.47
CA THR A 145 -0.24 -10.35 -0.43
C THR A 145 0.84 -11.42 -0.27
N PRO A 146 0.56 -12.68 -0.60
CA PRO A 146 1.59 -13.73 -0.57
C PRO A 146 2.80 -13.43 -1.46
N ARG A 147 2.58 -12.77 -2.60
CA ARG A 147 3.64 -12.41 -3.55
C ARG A 147 4.48 -11.21 -3.09
N GLY A 148 3.87 -10.27 -2.41
CA GLY A 148 4.54 -9.06 -1.94
C GLY A 148 5.23 -9.19 -0.59
N ARG A 149 4.96 -10.28 0.14
CA ARG A 149 5.56 -10.51 1.44
C ARG A 149 7.02 -10.92 1.29
N PRO A 150 7.99 -10.09 1.72
CA PRO A 150 9.40 -10.43 1.59
C PRO A 150 9.76 -11.56 2.55
N ALA A 151 10.68 -12.42 2.14
CA ALA A 151 11.26 -13.44 3.03
C ALA A 151 12.06 -12.77 4.15
N GLU A 152 11.91 -13.28 5.37
CA GLU A 152 12.71 -12.83 6.50
C GLU A 152 14.16 -13.27 6.32
N ARG A 153 15.07 -12.37 6.64
CA ARG A 153 16.52 -12.61 6.60
C ARG A 153 17.22 -11.78 7.66
N THR A 154 18.37 -12.23 8.14
CA THR A 154 19.17 -11.54 9.15
C THR A 154 20.50 -11.09 8.57
N GLY A 155 21.06 -10.02 9.14
CA GLY A 155 22.35 -9.49 8.69
C GLY A 155 22.27 -8.78 7.34
N GLY A 156 23.44 -8.57 6.75
CA GLY A 156 23.59 -7.94 5.43
C GLY A 156 23.82 -6.43 5.50
N THR A 157 24.11 -5.89 4.32
CA THR A 157 24.30 -4.44 4.12
C THR A 157 23.35 -3.99 3.03
N TYR A 158 22.63 -2.91 3.31
CA TYR A 158 21.59 -2.35 2.44
C TYR A 158 21.89 -0.89 2.14
N ASP A 159 21.56 -0.45 0.94
CA ASP A 159 21.76 0.92 0.49
C ASP A 159 20.46 1.70 0.52
N LEU A 160 20.44 2.83 1.22
CA LEU A 160 19.33 3.78 1.23
C LEU A 160 19.70 4.99 0.38
N ASP A 161 18.98 5.21 -0.72
CA ASP A 161 19.16 6.38 -1.57
C ASP A 161 18.36 7.57 -1.02
N GLY A 162 19.07 8.52 -0.44
CA GLY A 162 18.49 9.71 0.21
C GLY A 162 18.16 10.87 -0.72
N ARG A 163 18.44 10.80 -2.04
CA ARG A 163 18.30 11.95 -2.96
C ARG A 163 16.89 12.56 -3.04
N ALA A 164 15.85 11.81 -2.71
CA ALA A 164 14.46 12.26 -2.78
C ALA A 164 13.76 12.30 -1.42
N LEU A 165 14.48 12.25 -0.31
CA LEU A 165 13.89 12.19 1.05
C LEU A 165 13.49 13.60 1.55
N THR A 166 12.41 14.12 0.99
CA THR A 166 11.90 15.47 1.29
C THR A 166 10.66 15.47 2.18
N ASP A 167 10.06 14.31 2.44
CA ASP A 167 8.90 14.13 3.32
C ASP A 167 8.87 12.72 3.94
N PRO A 168 8.08 12.49 5.01
CA PRO A 168 8.00 11.18 5.66
C PRO A 168 7.60 10.03 4.72
N PRO A 169 6.62 10.15 3.81
CA PRO A 169 6.34 9.10 2.83
C PRO A 169 7.55 8.70 1.98
N ALA A 170 8.38 9.67 1.56
CA ALA A 170 9.61 9.40 0.80
C ALA A 170 10.60 8.53 1.60
N LEU A 171 10.74 8.81 2.90
CA LEU A 171 11.62 8.01 3.77
C LEU A 171 11.18 6.54 3.82
N TYR A 172 9.88 6.29 4.05
CA TYR A 172 9.37 4.92 4.11
C TYR A 172 9.41 4.21 2.74
N CYS A 173 9.17 4.93 1.65
CA CYS A 173 9.34 4.37 0.30
C CYS A 173 10.81 3.98 0.04
N ALA A 174 11.76 4.82 0.43
CA ALA A 174 13.18 4.54 0.26
C ALA A 174 13.66 3.39 1.16
N LEU A 175 13.21 3.33 2.43
CA LEU A 175 13.49 2.21 3.33
C LEU A 175 12.94 0.89 2.75
N GLY A 176 11.68 0.90 2.32
CA GLY A 176 11.06 -0.28 1.71
C GLY A 176 11.82 -0.77 0.49
N GLU A 177 12.17 0.14 -0.43
CA GLU A 177 12.92 -0.22 -1.64
C GLU A 177 14.36 -0.63 -1.34
N GLY A 178 15.08 0.09 -0.48
CA GLY A 178 16.46 -0.23 -0.12
C GLY A 178 16.60 -1.57 0.58
N LEU A 179 15.63 -1.95 1.38
CA LEU A 179 15.62 -3.19 2.14
C LEU A 179 14.99 -4.37 1.37
N ASN A 180 13.95 -4.14 0.57
CA ASN A 180 13.16 -5.21 -0.06
C ASN A 180 13.06 -5.10 -1.59
N GLY A 181 13.78 -4.16 -2.22
CA GLY A 181 13.75 -3.94 -3.66
C GLY A 181 12.53 -3.11 -4.15
N PRO A 182 12.40 -2.94 -5.47
CA PRO A 182 11.29 -2.17 -6.05
C PRO A 182 9.92 -2.69 -5.60
N ALA A 183 9.01 -1.76 -5.24
CA ALA A 183 7.73 -2.04 -4.59
C ALA A 183 7.84 -2.67 -3.19
N GLY A 184 9.01 -2.71 -2.58
CA GLY A 184 9.23 -3.20 -1.23
C GLY A 184 8.60 -2.31 -0.16
N TYR A 185 8.23 -2.91 0.96
CA TYR A 185 7.64 -2.25 2.13
C TYR A 185 8.51 -2.47 3.36
N TYR A 186 8.75 -1.40 4.13
CA TYR A 186 9.40 -1.49 5.44
C TYR A 186 8.93 -0.35 6.36
N GLY A 187 7.61 -0.37 6.70
CA GLY A 187 6.95 0.66 7.50
C GLY A 187 6.24 1.73 6.67
N ALA A 188 5.29 2.41 7.30
CA ALA A 188 4.51 3.50 6.72
C ALA A 188 4.31 4.68 7.69
N ASN A 189 4.68 4.48 8.94
CA ASN A 189 4.74 5.41 10.05
C ASN A 189 5.71 4.85 11.10
N LEU A 190 5.89 5.51 12.22
CA LEU A 190 6.83 5.08 13.27
C LEU A 190 6.44 3.72 13.87
N ASP A 191 5.15 3.51 14.17
CA ASP A 191 4.66 2.25 14.73
C ASP A 191 4.90 1.09 13.75
N ALA A 192 4.55 1.29 12.48
CA ALA A 192 4.76 0.28 11.45
C ALA A 192 6.25 0.02 11.16
N LEU A 193 7.13 1.03 11.33
CA LEU A 193 8.58 0.83 11.27
C LEU A 193 9.06 -0.02 12.43
N HIS A 194 8.57 0.26 13.65
CA HIS A 194 8.85 -0.53 14.83
C HIS A 194 8.47 -2.01 14.63
N ASP A 195 7.25 -2.25 14.12
CA ASP A 195 6.78 -3.61 13.81
C ASP A 195 7.69 -4.31 12.79
N CYS A 196 8.10 -3.61 11.73
CA CYS A 196 9.00 -4.17 10.71
C CYS A 196 10.38 -4.54 11.27
N LEU A 197 10.90 -3.73 12.19
CA LEU A 197 12.16 -4.01 12.89
C LEU A 197 12.04 -5.26 13.80
N GLY A 198 10.85 -5.57 14.28
CA GLY A 198 10.54 -6.79 15.03
C GLY A 198 10.58 -8.06 14.20
N GLY A 199 10.50 -7.98 12.86
CA GLY A 199 10.58 -9.10 11.92
C GLY A 199 9.33 -9.31 11.06
N GLY A 200 9.41 -10.30 10.15
CA GLY A 200 8.30 -10.67 9.25
C GLY A 200 8.13 -9.79 8.00
N PHE A 201 9.01 -8.78 7.81
CA PHE A 201 8.95 -7.80 6.72
C PHE A 201 10.29 -7.66 5.95
N GLY A 202 11.05 -8.73 5.82
CA GLY A 202 12.33 -8.74 5.14
C GLY A 202 13.52 -8.76 6.11
N PRO A 203 14.49 -7.83 6.02
CA PRO A 203 15.63 -7.81 6.93
C PRO A 203 15.20 -7.56 8.37
N ARG A 204 15.68 -8.45 9.26
CA ARG A 204 15.57 -8.30 10.70
C ARG A 204 16.93 -7.88 11.26
N PRO A 205 17.00 -6.89 12.17
CA PRO A 205 18.24 -6.54 12.83
C PRO A 205 18.91 -7.76 13.55
N PRO A 206 20.26 -7.75 13.65
CA PRO A 206 21.16 -6.68 13.24
C PRO A 206 21.46 -6.67 11.75
N PHE A 207 21.50 -5.48 11.12
CA PHE A 207 21.98 -5.27 9.76
C PHE A 207 22.64 -3.90 9.61
N HIS A 208 23.34 -3.65 8.48
CA HIS A 208 23.99 -2.39 8.18
C HIS A 208 23.21 -1.62 7.10
N LEU A 209 22.88 -0.35 7.37
CA LEU A 209 22.21 0.57 6.45
C LEU A 209 23.19 1.66 6.02
N ARG A 210 23.62 1.65 4.75
CA ARG A 210 24.42 2.71 4.14
C ARG A 210 23.49 3.77 3.58
N TRP A 211 23.43 4.92 4.23
CA TRP A 211 22.54 6.00 3.84
C TRP A 211 23.27 7.01 2.97
N HIS A 212 23.05 6.94 1.66
CA HIS A 212 23.60 7.87 0.69
C HIS A 212 22.79 9.17 0.66
N HIS A 213 23.46 10.31 0.45
CA HIS A 213 22.82 11.64 0.40
C HIS A 213 21.98 11.99 1.64
N ALA A 214 22.41 11.58 2.81
CA ALA A 214 21.70 11.81 4.08
C ALA A 214 21.45 13.29 4.40
N ALA A 215 22.23 14.20 3.84
CA ALA A 215 22.07 15.65 3.99
C ALA A 215 20.69 16.14 3.51
N VAL A 216 20.11 15.52 2.46
CA VAL A 216 18.76 15.86 1.97
C VAL A 216 17.72 15.59 3.05
N ALA A 217 17.76 14.41 3.65
CA ALA A 217 16.84 14.04 4.73
C ALA A 217 17.02 14.96 5.95
N ARG A 218 18.25 15.30 6.33
CA ARG A 218 18.52 16.24 7.43
C ARG A 218 17.91 17.61 7.17
N ALA A 219 18.02 18.12 5.96
CA ALA A 219 17.48 19.43 5.59
C ALA A 219 15.93 19.47 5.62
N HIS A 220 15.28 18.39 5.18
CA HIS A 220 13.82 18.37 4.98
C HIS A 220 13.04 17.69 6.12
N LEU A 221 13.61 16.70 6.78
CA LEU A 221 12.96 15.92 7.83
C LEU A 221 13.46 16.28 9.22
N GLY A 222 14.70 16.80 9.36
CA GLY A 222 15.27 17.22 10.64
C GLY A 222 14.43 18.27 11.37
N PRO A 223 13.96 19.34 10.69
CA PRO A 223 13.12 20.36 11.33
C PRO A 223 11.69 19.91 11.66
N ARG A 224 11.28 18.74 11.19
CA ARG A 224 9.91 18.25 11.42
C ARG A 224 9.78 17.67 12.82
N PRO A 225 8.73 18.01 13.57
CA PRO A 225 8.45 17.37 14.85
C PRO A 225 8.02 15.91 14.67
N THR A 226 8.29 15.11 15.68
CA THR A 226 7.77 13.74 15.76
C THR A 226 6.27 13.77 16.06
N PRO A 227 5.43 13.00 15.36
CA PRO A 227 4.04 12.83 15.74
C PRO A 227 3.92 12.32 17.18
N GLY A 228 3.16 13.02 18.02
CA GLY A 228 2.99 12.72 19.45
C GLY A 228 4.09 13.25 20.37
N ASP A 229 5.22 13.74 19.84
CA ASP A 229 6.30 14.38 20.61
C ASP A 229 6.86 15.59 19.84
N PRO A 230 6.26 16.78 19.98
CA PRO A 230 6.69 17.98 19.27
C PRO A 230 8.10 18.47 19.62
N GLN A 231 8.67 18.03 20.75
CA GLN A 231 10.01 18.43 21.19
C GLN A 231 11.11 17.59 20.54
N ARG A 232 10.78 16.47 19.95
CA ARG A 232 11.72 15.56 19.29
C ARG A 232 11.60 15.65 17.77
N GLY A 233 12.75 15.72 17.10
CA GLY A 233 12.81 15.72 15.63
C GLY A 233 12.39 14.36 15.05
N PHE A 234 11.58 14.37 13.98
CA PHE A 234 11.12 13.14 13.32
C PHE A 234 12.29 12.26 12.85
N LEU A 235 13.31 12.88 12.22
CA LEU A 235 14.47 12.15 11.74
C LEU A 235 15.28 11.52 12.87
N ASP A 236 15.45 12.25 13.97
CA ASP A 236 16.16 11.74 15.15
C ASP A 236 15.43 10.58 15.79
N THR A 237 14.10 10.62 15.81
CA THR A 237 13.28 9.51 16.27
C THR A 237 13.48 8.26 15.41
N VAL A 238 13.45 8.41 14.08
CA VAL A 238 13.71 7.30 13.16
C VAL A 238 15.11 6.71 13.34
N LEU A 239 16.14 7.57 13.43
CA LEU A 239 17.52 7.12 13.64
C LEU A 239 17.68 6.40 14.98
N THR A 240 17.07 6.91 16.05
CA THR A 240 17.06 6.23 17.36
C THR A 240 16.39 4.86 17.27
N MET A 241 15.21 4.78 16.67
CA MET A 241 14.49 3.49 16.50
C MET A 241 15.34 2.46 15.75
N LEU A 242 16.03 2.88 14.68
CA LEU A 242 16.91 2.00 13.92
C LEU A 242 18.08 1.51 14.79
N THR A 243 18.76 2.41 15.50
CA THR A 243 19.92 2.06 16.34
C THR A 243 19.55 1.20 17.55
N ASP A 244 18.44 1.52 18.23
CA ASP A 244 17.94 0.76 19.38
C ASP A 244 17.54 -0.68 18.98
N ALA A 245 17.06 -0.86 17.75
CA ALA A 245 16.79 -2.18 17.20
C ALA A 245 18.06 -2.95 16.75
N GLY A 246 19.23 -2.33 16.77
CA GLY A 246 20.50 -2.96 16.36
C GLY A 246 20.89 -2.74 14.90
N VAL A 247 20.30 -1.73 14.23
CA VAL A 247 20.73 -1.33 12.88
C VAL A 247 21.92 -0.39 12.96
N THR A 248 23.02 -0.76 12.30
CA THR A 248 24.18 0.15 12.15
C THR A 248 23.92 1.07 10.96
N VAL A 249 23.76 2.39 11.21
CA VAL A 249 23.54 3.38 10.16
C VAL A 249 24.82 4.16 9.86
N THR A 250 25.28 4.11 8.60
CA THR A 250 26.41 4.91 8.11
C THR A 250 25.90 5.93 7.10
N ALA A 251 25.92 7.20 7.47
CA ALA A 251 25.53 8.30 6.58
C ALA A 251 26.71 8.75 5.71
N ARG A 252 26.44 8.96 4.41
CA ARG A 252 27.41 9.44 3.42
C ARG A 252 26.84 10.59 2.59
#